data_f7de4598993ffeaca2e924ce25986b86
#
_entry.id   f7de4598993ffeaca2e924ce25986b86
#
_cell.length_a   1.000
_cell.length_b   1.000
_cell.length_c   1.000
_cell.angle_alpha   90.00
_cell.angle_beta   90.00
_cell.angle_gamma   90.00
#
_symmetry.space_group_name_H-M   'P 1'
#
loop_
_entity.id
_entity.type
_entity.pdbx_description
1 polymer ?
#
loop_
_entity_poly.entity_id
_entity_poly.type
_entity_poly.pdbx_seq_one_letter_code
_entity_poly.pdbx_strand_id
1 'polypeptide(L)'
;MGMRDVEDSTERFVIEMDNAPDLANSRGALQGGLVATLIDCAAGRLAGHHVGGHQDVTTADMNVHFLAPVMKGPARAEATVVRAGKRLIVVSVDVTDVSADQLAARATLTFAVLERR
;
A
#
# COMPACT_ATOMS: atom_id res chain seq x y z
N MET A 1 3.74 -1.80 -13.91
CA MET A 1 3.46 -2.95 -13.04
C MET A 1 2.00 -3.39 -12.99
N GLY A 2 1.12 -2.81 -13.75
CA GLY A 2 -0.28 -3.23 -13.78
C GLY A 2 -1.09 -2.92 -12.52
N MET A 3 -0.72 -1.89 -11.80
CA MET A 3 -1.52 -1.41 -10.68
C MET A 3 -2.68 -0.57 -11.18
N ARG A 4 -3.84 -0.70 -10.55
CA ARG A 4 -5.02 0.09 -10.88
C ARG A 4 -5.69 0.59 -9.61
N ASP A 5 -6.14 1.85 -9.64
CA ASP A 5 -6.84 2.46 -8.53
C ASP A 5 -8.28 1.94 -8.50
N VAL A 6 -8.71 1.49 -7.33
CA VAL A 6 -10.07 0.99 -7.09
C VAL A 6 -10.89 2.01 -6.31
N GLU A 7 -10.28 2.66 -5.35
CA GLU A 7 -10.92 3.71 -4.55
C GLU A 7 -9.89 4.76 -4.21
N ASP A 8 -10.26 6.05 -4.33
CA ASP A 8 -9.39 7.17 -4.06
C ASP A 8 -10.18 8.24 -3.30
N SER A 9 -10.00 8.28 -2.00
CA SER A 9 -10.63 9.28 -1.12
C SER A 9 -9.65 9.73 -0.05
N THR A 10 -10.04 10.73 0.74
CA THR A 10 -9.22 11.21 1.87
C THR A 10 -9.23 10.24 3.05
N GLU A 11 -10.16 9.32 3.09
CA GLU A 11 -10.30 8.35 4.19
C GLU A 11 -9.70 7.00 3.84
N ARG A 12 -9.72 6.64 2.56
CA ARG A 12 -9.34 5.30 2.12
C ARG A 12 -8.81 5.34 0.70
N PHE A 13 -7.72 4.62 0.47
CA PHE A 13 -7.16 4.43 -0.86
C PHE A 13 -6.99 2.94 -1.12
N VAL A 14 -7.52 2.45 -2.24
CA VAL A 14 -7.45 1.04 -2.60
C VAL A 14 -6.83 0.89 -3.98
N ILE A 15 -5.78 0.09 -4.06
CA ILE A 15 -5.09 -0.26 -5.30
C ILE A 15 -5.09 -1.77 -5.46
N GLU A 16 -5.20 -2.25 -6.68
CA GLU A 16 -5.06 -3.67 -7.02
C GLU A 16 -3.92 -3.89 -8.00
N MET A 17 -3.29 -5.06 -7.89
CA MET A 17 -2.27 -5.56 -8.81
C MET A 17 -2.53 -7.03 -9.09
N ASP A 18 -2.56 -7.41 -10.38
CA ASP A 18 -2.71 -8.81 -10.76
C ASP A 18 -1.43 -9.60 -10.47
N ASN A 19 -1.58 -10.87 -10.11
CA ASN A 19 -0.47 -11.80 -10.13
C ASN A 19 -0.36 -12.37 -11.53
N ALA A 20 0.83 -12.28 -12.11
CA ALA A 20 1.13 -12.79 -13.45
C ALA A 20 2.44 -13.57 -13.39
N PRO A 21 2.67 -14.52 -14.34
CA PRO A 21 3.87 -15.38 -14.29
C PRO A 21 5.19 -14.61 -14.21
N ASP A 22 5.29 -13.46 -14.86
CA ASP A 22 6.50 -12.62 -14.84
C ASP A 22 6.65 -11.80 -13.56
N LEU A 23 5.60 -11.73 -12.72
CA LEU A 23 5.62 -11.03 -11.44
C LEU A 23 5.72 -12.01 -10.26
N ALA A 24 5.57 -13.31 -10.52
CA ALA A 24 5.55 -14.33 -9.49
C ALA A 24 6.96 -14.81 -9.14
N ASN A 25 7.11 -15.30 -7.91
CA ASN A 25 8.32 -16.00 -7.49
C ASN A 25 8.30 -17.44 -7.99
N SER A 26 9.31 -18.25 -7.61
CA SER A 26 9.45 -19.64 -8.06
C SER A 26 8.30 -20.55 -7.61
N ARG A 27 7.49 -20.15 -6.64
CA ARG A 27 6.33 -20.90 -6.14
C ARG A 27 5.01 -20.43 -6.74
N GLY A 28 5.04 -19.48 -7.68
CA GLY A 28 3.84 -18.91 -8.29
C GLY A 28 3.16 -17.81 -7.50
N ALA A 29 3.72 -17.40 -6.36
CA ALA A 29 3.19 -16.31 -5.55
C ALA A 29 3.73 -14.97 -6.05
N LEU A 30 2.92 -13.91 -5.95
CA LEU A 30 3.37 -12.56 -6.23
C LEU A 30 4.57 -12.23 -5.35
N GLN A 31 5.63 -11.68 -5.94
CA GLN A 31 6.87 -11.40 -5.21
C GLN A 31 6.61 -10.43 -4.04
N GLY A 32 7.24 -10.74 -2.88
CA GLY A 32 7.08 -9.93 -1.66
C GLY A 32 7.49 -8.48 -1.86
N GLY A 33 8.53 -8.22 -2.66
CA GLY A 33 8.94 -6.86 -2.98
C GLY A 33 7.87 -6.09 -3.77
N LEU A 34 7.10 -6.77 -4.61
CA LEU A 34 5.98 -6.15 -5.32
C LEU A 34 4.80 -5.89 -4.39
N VAL A 35 4.54 -6.79 -3.45
CA VAL A 35 3.53 -6.57 -2.41
C VAL A 35 3.90 -5.35 -1.57
N ALA A 36 5.16 -5.22 -1.17
CA ALA A 36 5.65 -4.07 -0.42
C ALA A 36 5.53 -2.78 -1.23
N THR A 37 5.82 -2.81 -2.53
CA THR A 37 5.64 -1.66 -3.43
C THR A 37 4.18 -1.25 -3.50
N LEU A 38 3.28 -2.21 -3.63
CA LEU A 38 1.83 -1.96 -3.68
C LEU A 38 1.37 -1.28 -2.38
N ILE A 39 1.85 -1.77 -1.24
CA ILE A 39 1.55 -1.20 0.07
C ILE A 39 2.02 0.26 0.15
N ASP A 40 3.27 0.52 -0.25
CA ASP A 40 3.85 1.86 -0.19
C ASP A 40 3.11 2.83 -1.12
N CYS A 41 2.75 2.38 -2.31
CA CYS A 41 1.98 3.20 -3.26
C CYS A 41 0.61 3.56 -2.70
N ALA A 42 -0.13 2.60 -2.15
CA ALA A 42 -1.46 2.85 -1.58
C ALA A 42 -1.38 3.83 -0.40
N ALA A 43 -0.45 3.58 0.51
CA ALA A 43 -0.29 4.39 1.70
C ALA A 43 0.19 5.82 1.35
N GLY A 44 1.14 5.95 0.42
CA GLY A 44 1.67 7.24 0.02
C GLY A 44 0.63 8.12 -0.68
N ARG A 45 -0.20 7.50 -1.53
CA ARG A 45 -1.30 8.20 -2.19
C ARG A 45 -2.31 8.72 -1.18
N LEU A 46 -2.65 7.91 -0.19
CA LEU A 46 -3.57 8.32 0.87
C LEU A 46 -2.95 9.44 1.72
N ALA A 47 -1.70 9.27 2.16
CA ALA A 47 -1.02 10.28 2.96
C ALA A 47 -0.95 11.63 2.23
N GLY A 48 -0.75 11.61 0.91
CA GLY A 48 -0.69 12.81 0.08
C GLY A 48 -1.98 13.64 0.09
N HIS A 49 -3.12 13.01 0.36
CA HIS A 49 -4.40 13.73 0.49
C HIS A 49 -4.49 14.56 1.77
N HIS A 50 -3.57 14.36 2.72
CA HIS A 50 -3.62 14.99 4.04
C HIS A 50 -2.59 16.11 4.22
N VAL A 51 -1.99 16.57 3.11
CA VAL A 51 -1.02 17.67 3.14
C VAL A 51 -1.43 18.75 2.16
N GLY A 52 -0.90 19.96 2.37
CA GLY A 52 -1.16 21.10 1.50
C GLY A 52 -0.40 21.02 0.18
N GLY A 53 -0.77 21.88 -0.79
CA GLY A 53 -0.16 21.85 -2.12
C GLY A 53 1.32 22.23 -2.15
N HIS A 54 1.83 22.83 -1.08
CA HIS A 54 3.25 23.19 -0.92
C HIS A 54 4.02 22.15 -0.12
N GLN A 55 3.40 21.02 0.19
CA GLN A 55 3.99 19.96 0.99
C GLN A 55 4.02 18.65 0.24
N ASP A 56 5.00 17.81 0.58
CA ASP A 56 5.10 16.43 0.11
C ASP A 56 5.19 15.49 1.29
N VAL A 57 4.99 14.21 1.02
CA VAL A 57 5.21 13.15 2.00
C VAL A 57 6.32 12.25 1.51
N THR A 58 7.11 11.72 2.44
CA THR A 58 8.11 10.71 2.16
C THR A 58 8.01 9.60 3.19
N THR A 59 8.19 8.37 2.74
CA THR A 59 8.15 7.20 3.62
C THR A 59 9.34 7.25 4.57
N ALA A 60 9.07 7.35 5.86
CA ALA A 60 10.09 7.35 6.90
C ALA A 60 10.26 5.96 7.53
N ASP A 61 9.19 5.19 7.57
CA ASP A 61 9.19 3.86 8.19
C ASP A 61 8.11 3.00 7.55
N MET A 62 8.41 1.73 7.33
CA MET A 62 7.46 0.76 6.82
C MET A 62 7.68 -0.57 7.51
N ASN A 63 6.65 -1.07 8.17
CA ASN A 63 6.68 -2.35 8.84
C ASN A 63 5.63 -3.26 8.20
N VAL A 64 6.08 -4.35 7.58
CA VAL A 64 5.20 -5.26 6.85
C VAL A 64 5.27 -6.65 7.46
N HIS A 65 4.10 -7.22 7.73
CA HIS A 65 3.94 -8.62 8.10
C HIS A 65 3.40 -9.37 6.89
N PHE A 66 4.21 -10.27 6.34
CA PHE A 66 3.78 -11.17 5.26
C PHE A 66 3.15 -12.39 5.90
N LEU A 67 1.83 -12.54 5.75
CA LEU A 67 1.04 -13.54 6.44
C LEU A 67 0.72 -14.74 5.58
N ALA A 68 0.50 -14.53 4.28
CA ALA A 68 0.17 -15.58 3.32
C ALA A 68 0.59 -15.15 1.93
N PRO A 69 0.91 -16.09 1.02
CA PRO A 69 1.24 -15.74 -0.36
C PRO A 69 0.01 -15.27 -1.13
N VAL A 70 0.20 -14.34 -2.05
CA VAL A 70 -0.83 -13.98 -3.04
C VAL A 70 -0.64 -14.92 -4.23
N MET A 71 -1.48 -15.94 -4.34
CA MET A 71 -1.36 -16.96 -5.38
C MET A 71 -2.26 -16.66 -6.57
N LYS A 72 -3.51 -16.34 -6.31
CA LYS A 72 -4.52 -16.12 -7.37
C LYS A 72 -4.61 -14.67 -7.78
N GLY A 73 -4.64 -13.78 -6.81
CA GLY A 73 -4.81 -12.37 -7.07
C GLY A 73 -6.23 -11.98 -7.48
N PRO A 74 -6.46 -10.71 -7.80
CA PRO A 74 -5.46 -9.67 -7.64
C PRO A 74 -5.08 -9.46 -6.17
N ALA A 75 -3.92 -8.87 -5.93
CA ALA A 75 -3.57 -8.36 -4.62
C ALA A 75 -4.25 -7.00 -4.45
N ARG A 76 -5.05 -6.86 -3.41
CA ARG A 76 -5.75 -5.61 -3.11
C ARG A 76 -5.16 -5.01 -1.85
N ALA A 77 -4.55 -3.83 -1.98
CA ALA A 77 -4.04 -3.06 -0.85
C ALA A 77 -5.07 -1.99 -0.47
N GLU A 78 -5.51 -2.04 0.77
CA GLU A 78 -6.48 -1.09 1.33
C GLU A 78 -5.79 -0.27 2.40
N ALA A 79 -5.58 1.02 2.12
CA ALA A 79 -4.93 1.95 3.02
C ALA A 79 -5.97 2.78 3.76
N THR A 80 -5.78 2.92 5.08
CA THR A 80 -6.60 3.78 5.93
C THR A 80 -5.70 4.59 6.84
N VAL A 81 -6.11 5.83 7.18
CA VAL A 81 -5.33 6.69 8.04
C VAL A 81 -5.50 6.29 9.50
N VAL A 82 -4.38 6.07 10.18
CA VAL A 82 -4.36 5.89 11.64
C VAL A 82 -4.32 7.25 12.33
N ARG A 83 -3.43 8.14 11.85
CA ARG A 83 -3.30 9.49 12.38
C ARG A 83 -2.65 10.39 11.33
N ALA A 84 -3.26 11.55 11.09
CA ALA A 84 -2.69 12.59 10.24
C ALA A 84 -2.25 13.75 11.10
N GLY A 85 -0.97 13.80 11.44
CA GLY A 85 -0.36 14.88 12.19
C GLY A 85 0.27 15.93 11.28
N LYS A 86 0.79 16.99 11.86
CA LYS A 86 1.44 18.05 11.09
C LYS A 86 2.78 17.62 10.50
N ARG A 87 3.51 16.76 11.20
CA ARG A 87 4.87 16.33 10.82
C ARG A 87 4.91 14.89 10.35
N LEU A 88 4.02 14.05 10.89
CA LEU A 88 3.97 12.63 10.61
C LEU A 88 2.55 12.20 10.32
N ILE A 89 2.41 11.33 9.33
CA ILE A 89 1.14 10.70 8.98
C ILE A 89 1.36 9.20 9.06
N VAL A 90 0.51 8.53 9.85
CA VAL A 90 0.57 7.07 10.02
C VAL A 90 -0.59 6.44 9.29
N VAL A 91 -0.28 5.46 8.44
CA VAL A 91 -1.24 4.78 7.58
C VAL A 91 -1.15 3.29 7.83
N SER A 92 -2.30 2.63 7.92
CA SER A 92 -2.40 1.17 8.00
C SER A 92 -2.83 0.63 6.64
N VAL A 93 -2.25 -0.50 6.23
CA VAL A 93 -2.58 -1.15 4.95
C VAL A 93 -2.81 -2.63 5.18
N ASP A 94 -3.93 -3.14 4.66
CA ASP A 94 -4.18 -4.58 4.56
C ASP A 94 -4.13 -4.98 3.10
N VAL A 95 -3.42 -6.08 2.81
CA VAL A 95 -3.36 -6.67 1.47
C VAL A 95 -4.08 -8.00 1.48
N THR A 96 -5.04 -8.14 0.58
CA THR A 96 -5.86 -9.34 0.44
C THR A 96 -5.61 -9.99 -0.91
N ASP A 97 -5.49 -11.32 -0.93
CA ASP A 97 -5.63 -12.10 -2.15
C ASP A 97 -7.12 -12.23 -2.43
N VAL A 98 -7.63 -11.44 -3.38
CA VAL A 98 -9.08 -11.28 -3.58
C VAL A 98 -9.76 -12.60 -3.95
N SER A 99 -9.19 -13.34 -4.90
CA SER A 99 -9.80 -14.60 -5.36
C SER A 99 -9.79 -15.69 -4.30
N ALA A 100 -8.85 -15.65 -3.37
CA ALA A 100 -8.78 -16.59 -2.25
C ALA A 100 -9.49 -16.09 -1.00
N ASP A 101 -9.91 -14.82 -0.99
CA ASP A 101 -10.51 -14.16 0.17
C ASP A 101 -9.63 -14.33 1.41
N GLN A 102 -8.33 -14.03 1.26
CA GLN A 102 -7.34 -14.28 2.29
C GLN A 102 -6.48 -13.05 2.54
N LEU A 103 -6.35 -12.66 3.81
CA LEU A 103 -5.41 -11.60 4.20
C LEU A 103 -3.98 -12.10 3.97
N ALA A 104 -3.24 -11.40 3.10
CA ALA A 104 -1.90 -11.80 2.68
C ALA A 104 -0.81 -11.01 3.39
N ALA A 105 -1.07 -9.75 3.73
CA ALA A 105 -0.10 -8.90 4.42
C ALA A 105 -0.81 -7.81 5.20
N ARG A 106 -0.15 -7.33 6.24
CA ARG A 106 -0.60 -6.19 7.04
C ARG A 106 0.58 -5.29 7.31
N ALA A 107 0.41 -3.99 7.13
CA ALA A 107 1.50 -3.05 7.27
C ALA A 107 1.08 -1.78 8.00
N THR A 108 2.07 -1.14 8.63
CA THR A 108 1.95 0.21 9.14
C THR A 108 3.10 1.03 8.56
N LEU A 109 2.77 2.20 8.03
CA LEU A 109 3.76 3.11 7.45
C LEU A 109 3.67 4.45 8.14
N THR A 110 4.83 5.08 8.33
CA THR A 110 4.92 6.44 8.81
C THR A 110 5.51 7.29 7.69
N PHE A 111 4.84 8.39 7.37
CA PHE A 111 5.29 9.36 6.38
C PHE A 111 5.72 10.64 7.08
N ALA A 112 6.86 11.17 6.69
CA ALA A 112 7.28 12.50 7.11
C ALA A 112 6.68 13.53 6.15
N VAL A 113 6.17 14.62 6.71
CA VAL A 113 5.63 15.74 5.92
C VAL A 113 6.78 16.72 5.66
N LEU A 114 7.04 17.01 4.40
CA LEU A 114 8.12 17.88 3.97
C LEU A 114 7.57 19.11 3.27
N GLU A 115 8.18 20.25 3.55
CA GLU A 115 7.88 21.48 2.81
C GLU A 115 8.55 21.39 1.43
N ARG A 116 7.79 21.69 0.37
CA ARG A 116 8.31 21.76 -0.97
C ARG A 116 9.12 23.05 -1.15
N ARG A 117 10.28 22.93 -1.74
CA ARG A 117 11.15 24.10 -2.01
C ARG A 117 10.76 24.80 -3.29
#